data_ce1501c2862bded3211743990e5c5193
#
_entry.id   ce1501c2862bded3211743990e5c5193
#
_cell.length_a   1.000
_cell.length_b   1.000
_cell.length_c   1.000
_cell.angle_alpha   90.00
_cell.angle_beta   90.00
_cell.angle_gamma   90.00
#
_symmetry.space_group_name_H-M   'P 1'
#
loop_
_entity.id
_entity.type
_entity.pdbx_description
1 polymer ?
#
loop_
_entity_poly.entity_id
_entity_poly.type
_entity_poly.pdbx_seq_one_letter_code
_entity_poly.pdbx_strand_id
1 'polypeptide(L)'
;MLTIGCHLSSSKGYLAMGKEAVSIGANTFQFFTRNPRGSKAKAIDEADVAAFLSYSKEHGIERILAHAPYTLNPCSKDAHTREFAWMTMADDLKRMEYTPGNCYNFHPGSHTGQGAEEGIRLISEMLNEILKPEQTTTVLLETMAGKGTEVGRSFEELAAILERVELKDHMGVCLDTCHVYDAGYDIVEIGRAQ
;
A
#
# COMPACT_ATOMS: atom_id res chain seq x y z
N MET A 1 20.20 -1.69 -10.93
CA MET A 1 20.58 -2.28 -9.61
C MET A 1 19.30 -2.84 -9.00
N LEU A 2 19.39 -3.97 -8.30
CA LEU A 2 18.21 -4.53 -7.63
C LEU A 2 17.80 -3.61 -6.47
N THR A 3 16.51 -3.24 -6.39
CA THR A 3 15.94 -2.50 -5.26
C THR A 3 15.47 -3.52 -4.23
N ILE A 4 16.11 -3.55 -3.06
CA ILE A 4 15.84 -4.53 -2.02
C ILE A 4 15.92 -3.92 -0.63
N GLY A 5 15.02 -4.33 0.26
CA GLY A 5 14.93 -3.85 1.63
C GLY A 5 14.07 -4.73 2.52
N CYS A 6 13.69 -4.21 3.66
CA CYS A 6 12.83 -4.91 4.61
C CYS A 6 11.81 -3.95 5.25
N HIS A 7 10.92 -4.50 6.07
CA HIS A 7 9.98 -3.70 6.85
C HIS A 7 10.66 -3.10 8.07
N LEU A 8 10.61 -1.77 8.21
CA LEU A 8 11.23 -1.01 9.29
C LEU A 8 10.18 -0.34 10.19
N SER A 9 10.59 -0.06 11.43
CA SER A 9 9.73 0.62 12.39
C SER A 9 9.76 2.14 12.20
N SER A 10 8.60 2.75 11.92
CA SER A 10 8.45 4.20 11.85
C SER A 10 8.45 4.92 13.21
N SER A 11 8.67 4.19 14.31
CA SER A 11 8.59 4.74 15.67
C SER A 11 9.57 5.89 15.96
N LYS A 12 10.73 5.89 15.30
CA LYS A 12 11.82 6.88 15.47
C LYS A 12 11.89 7.92 14.35
N GLY A 13 10.95 7.89 13.39
CA GLY A 13 10.89 8.82 12.27
C GLY A 13 11.53 8.32 10.98
N TYR A 14 11.45 9.13 9.94
CA TYR A 14 11.90 8.79 8.58
C TYR A 14 13.42 8.69 8.46
N LEU A 15 14.15 9.66 9.03
CA LEU A 15 15.63 9.64 8.98
C LEU A 15 16.19 8.40 9.66
N ALA A 16 15.58 7.97 10.78
CA ALA A 16 16.01 6.77 11.48
C ALA A 16 15.82 5.51 10.63
N MET A 17 14.68 5.38 9.92
CA MET A 17 14.44 4.29 8.97
C MET A 17 15.47 4.31 7.82
N GLY A 18 15.74 5.49 7.24
CA GLY A 18 16.74 5.63 6.19
C GLY A 18 18.14 5.18 6.64
N LYS A 19 18.58 5.59 7.83
CA LYS A 19 19.86 5.16 8.40
C LYS A 19 19.91 3.66 8.67
N GLU A 20 18.81 3.08 9.18
CA GLU A 20 18.70 1.64 9.41
C GLU A 20 18.76 0.86 8.10
N ALA A 21 18.05 1.28 7.06
CA ALA A 21 18.12 0.67 5.73
C ALA A 21 19.55 0.64 5.19
N VAL A 22 20.25 1.78 5.18
CA VAL A 22 21.63 1.86 4.72
C VAL A 22 22.58 0.98 5.55
N SER A 23 22.38 0.92 6.86
CA SER A 23 23.22 0.12 7.77
C SER A 23 23.17 -1.39 7.50
N ILE A 24 22.07 -1.88 6.91
CA ILE A 24 21.89 -3.29 6.53
C ILE A 24 22.13 -3.54 5.03
N GLY A 25 22.60 -2.53 4.29
CA GLY A 25 22.85 -2.63 2.85
C GLY A 25 21.59 -2.59 1.98
N ALA A 26 20.46 -2.14 2.52
CA ALA A 26 19.22 -1.95 1.78
C ALA A 26 19.20 -0.59 1.07
N ASN A 27 18.53 -0.52 -0.09
CA ASN A 27 18.30 0.71 -0.84
C ASN A 27 16.82 1.07 -0.97
N THR A 28 15.96 0.41 -0.21
CA THR A 28 14.54 0.69 -0.01
C THR A 28 14.10 0.14 1.33
N PHE A 29 12.88 0.47 1.75
CA PHE A 29 12.23 -0.15 2.89
C PHE A 29 10.72 -0.01 2.83
N GLN A 30 10.02 -0.88 3.58
CA GLN A 30 8.60 -0.78 3.85
C GLN A 30 8.38 -0.30 5.28
N PHE A 31 7.28 0.40 5.53
CA PHE A 31 6.88 0.84 6.87
C PHE A 31 5.36 1.00 6.97
N PHE A 32 4.82 1.02 8.19
CA PHE A 32 3.42 1.39 8.40
C PHE A 32 3.27 2.90 8.56
N THR A 33 2.28 3.48 7.86
CA THR A 33 1.92 4.91 7.97
C THR A 33 1.47 5.29 9.37
N ARG A 34 0.87 4.34 10.09
CA ARG A 34 0.33 4.47 11.43
C ARG A 34 0.39 3.13 12.16
N ASN A 35 -0.09 3.07 13.41
CA ASN A 35 -0.19 1.79 14.11
C ASN A 35 -1.00 0.79 13.26
N PRO A 36 -0.43 -0.38 12.88
CA PRO A 36 -1.09 -1.35 12.01
C PRO A 36 -2.36 -1.99 12.60
N ARG A 37 -2.55 -1.86 13.93
CA ARG A 37 -3.74 -2.35 14.66
C ARG A 37 -4.63 -1.22 15.18
N GLY A 38 -4.39 0.00 14.74
CA GLY A 38 -5.12 1.17 15.22
C GLY A 38 -5.14 2.29 14.18
N SER A 39 -5.91 3.34 14.46
CA SER A 39 -6.14 4.45 13.54
C SER A 39 -5.20 5.64 13.75
N LYS A 40 -4.53 5.72 14.89
CA LYS A 40 -3.80 6.92 15.28
C LYS A 40 -2.46 7.02 14.56
N ALA A 41 -2.28 8.07 13.75
CA ALA A 41 -1.01 8.45 13.16
C ALA A 41 -0.29 9.46 14.07
N LYS A 42 1.04 9.43 14.07
CA LYS A 42 1.86 10.49 14.67
C LYS A 42 1.78 11.75 13.79
N ALA A 43 1.95 12.92 14.39
CA ALA A 43 2.19 14.13 13.62
C ALA A 43 3.42 13.96 12.71
N ILE A 44 3.39 14.53 11.52
CA ILE A 44 4.57 14.60 10.64
C ILE A 44 5.55 15.59 11.26
N ASP A 45 6.79 15.18 11.39
CA ASP A 45 7.93 16.04 11.71
C ASP A 45 8.60 16.45 10.41
N GLU A 46 8.31 17.66 9.94
CA GLU A 46 8.82 18.16 8.66
C GLU A 46 10.35 18.28 8.64
N ALA A 47 10.98 18.53 9.79
CA ALA A 47 12.44 18.58 9.88
C ALA A 47 13.06 17.18 9.72
N ASP A 48 12.45 16.14 10.32
CA ASP A 48 12.86 14.75 10.15
C ASP A 48 12.68 14.29 8.70
N VAL A 49 11.55 14.65 8.08
CA VAL A 49 11.29 14.36 6.66
C VAL A 49 12.33 15.02 5.75
N ALA A 50 12.60 16.31 5.94
CA ALA A 50 13.60 17.03 5.15
C ALA A 50 15.00 16.42 5.29
N ALA A 51 15.38 16.04 6.51
CA ALA A 51 16.64 15.34 6.77
C ALA A 51 16.68 13.96 6.09
N PHE A 52 15.57 13.22 6.11
CA PHE A 52 15.46 11.94 5.41
C PHE A 52 15.60 12.10 3.90
N LEU A 53 14.92 13.06 3.28
CA LEU A 53 14.97 13.28 1.84
C LEU A 53 16.41 13.62 1.37
N SER A 54 17.12 14.43 2.14
CA SER A 54 18.56 14.72 1.87
C SER A 54 19.41 13.46 1.99
N TYR A 55 19.24 12.70 3.08
CA TYR A 55 19.96 11.46 3.35
C TYR A 55 19.69 10.39 2.30
N SER A 56 18.42 10.23 1.91
CA SER A 56 17.95 9.30 0.88
C SER A 56 18.67 9.54 -0.46
N LYS A 57 18.73 10.80 -0.88
CA LYS A 57 19.43 11.20 -2.11
C LYS A 57 20.93 10.92 -2.06
N GLU A 58 21.58 11.18 -0.93
CA GLU A 58 23.02 10.96 -0.73
C GLU A 58 23.38 9.48 -0.74
N HIS A 59 22.52 8.62 -0.19
CA HIS A 59 22.80 7.20 0.01
C HIS A 59 22.08 6.27 -0.99
N GLY A 60 21.42 6.83 -2.02
CA GLY A 60 20.79 6.05 -3.07
C GLY A 60 19.61 5.21 -2.58
N ILE A 61 18.84 5.72 -1.60
CA ILE A 61 17.57 5.10 -1.24
C ILE A 61 16.58 5.37 -2.37
N GLU A 62 16.10 4.30 -2.95
CA GLU A 62 15.10 4.28 -4.02
C GLU A 62 13.68 4.56 -3.46
N ARG A 63 12.64 4.19 -4.20
CA ARG A 63 11.26 4.26 -3.72
C ARG A 63 11.09 3.52 -2.41
N ILE A 64 10.42 4.14 -1.44
CA ILE A 64 9.97 3.49 -0.22
C ILE A 64 8.50 3.09 -0.34
N LEU A 65 8.09 2.09 0.42
CA LEU A 65 6.75 1.54 0.40
C LEU A 65 6.07 1.76 1.75
N ALA A 66 5.03 2.57 1.78
CA ALA A 66 4.16 2.66 2.94
C ALA A 66 3.07 1.58 2.88
N HIS A 67 2.77 0.94 3.99
CA HIS A 67 1.71 -0.05 4.10
C HIS A 67 0.56 0.49 4.95
N ALA A 68 -0.66 0.35 4.46
CA ALA A 68 -1.88 0.65 5.18
C ALA A 68 -2.05 -0.24 6.43
N PRO A 69 -2.78 0.18 7.45
CA PRO A 69 -3.16 -0.69 8.55
C PRO A 69 -3.94 -1.91 8.09
N TYR A 70 -3.68 -3.08 8.67
CA TYR A 70 -4.40 -4.33 8.36
C TYR A 70 -5.90 -4.29 8.68
N THR A 71 -6.31 -3.36 9.53
CA THR A 71 -7.70 -3.24 9.99
C THR A 71 -8.62 -2.53 9.00
N LEU A 72 -8.07 -1.97 7.92
CA LEU A 72 -8.86 -1.28 6.90
C LEU A 72 -9.61 -2.28 6.04
N ASN A 73 -10.89 -2.03 5.83
CA ASN A 73 -11.72 -2.82 4.93
C ASN A 73 -12.63 -1.92 4.11
N PRO A 74 -12.14 -1.43 2.95
CA PRO A 74 -12.89 -0.51 2.10
C PRO A 74 -14.11 -1.12 1.42
N CYS A 75 -14.25 -2.44 1.42
CA CYS A 75 -15.37 -3.14 0.80
C CYS A 75 -16.25 -3.93 1.78
N SER A 76 -16.18 -3.63 3.07
CA SER A 76 -17.10 -4.23 4.07
C SER A 76 -18.55 -3.90 3.77
N LYS A 77 -19.49 -4.81 4.11
CA LYS A 77 -20.93 -4.50 4.10
C LYS A 77 -21.33 -3.42 5.13
N ASP A 78 -20.54 -3.30 6.20
CA ASP A 78 -20.75 -2.28 7.21
C ASP A 78 -20.25 -0.91 6.71
N ALA A 79 -21.16 0.05 6.60
CA ALA A 79 -20.89 1.36 6.05
C ALA A 79 -19.88 2.16 6.91
N HIS A 80 -19.93 2.02 8.24
CA HIS A 80 -19.02 2.72 9.15
C HIS A 80 -17.59 2.20 9.00
N THR A 81 -17.44 0.88 8.84
CA THR A 81 -16.13 0.26 8.55
C THR A 81 -15.54 0.76 7.24
N ARG A 82 -16.35 0.90 6.19
CA ARG A 82 -15.93 1.46 4.89
C ARG A 82 -15.49 2.92 5.02
N GLU A 83 -16.34 3.74 5.61
CA GLU A 83 -16.07 5.17 5.80
C GLU A 83 -14.78 5.39 6.57
N PHE A 84 -14.57 4.62 7.63
CA PHE A 84 -13.31 4.65 8.40
C PHE A 84 -12.09 4.30 7.54
N ALA A 85 -12.19 3.27 6.68
CA ALA A 85 -11.12 2.90 5.75
C ALA A 85 -10.85 4.02 4.74
N TRP A 86 -11.88 4.60 4.13
CA TRP A 86 -11.77 5.68 3.15
C TRP A 86 -11.10 6.92 3.75
N MET A 87 -11.59 7.37 4.90
CA MET A 87 -11.00 8.52 5.60
C MET A 87 -9.52 8.28 5.97
N THR A 88 -9.21 7.08 6.44
CA THR A 88 -7.85 6.72 6.85
C THR A 88 -6.91 6.68 5.65
N MET A 89 -7.32 6.06 4.54
CA MET A 89 -6.51 6.00 3.32
C MET A 89 -6.33 7.38 2.69
N ALA A 90 -7.39 8.20 2.66
CA ALA A 90 -7.29 9.58 2.18
C ALA A 90 -6.31 10.45 3.00
N ASP A 91 -6.27 10.25 4.33
CA ASP A 91 -5.30 10.91 5.20
C ASP A 91 -3.88 10.36 4.96
N ASP A 92 -3.72 9.05 4.81
CA ASP A 92 -2.43 8.44 4.51
C ASP A 92 -1.84 8.95 3.18
N LEU A 93 -2.65 9.06 2.13
CA LEU A 93 -2.19 9.61 0.84
C LEU A 93 -1.70 11.05 0.97
N LYS A 94 -2.41 11.91 1.71
CA LYS A 94 -1.92 13.27 2.01
C LYS A 94 -0.59 13.26 2.75
N ARG A 95 -0.41 12.33 3.68
CA ARG A 95 0.82 12.16 4.45
C ARG A 95 1.98 11.67 3.60
N MET A 96 1.70 10.82 2.60
CA MET A 96 2.71 10.34 1.66
C MET A 96 3.31 11.44 0.79
N GLU A 97 2.58 12.51 0.53
CA GLU A 97 3.10 13.66 -0.24
C GLU A 97 4.20 14.46 0.48
N TYR A 98 4.44 14.22 1.77
CA TYR A 98 5.66 14.69 2.44
C TYR A 98 6.92 13.95 1.97
N THR A 99 6.78 12.72 1.46
CA THR A 99 7.84 11.94 0.82
C THR A 99 7.41 11.62 -0.61
N PRO A 100 7.50 12.56 -1.55
CA PRO A 100 6.90 12.44 -2.87
C PRO A 100 7.54 11.33 -3.72
N GLY A 101 6.77 10.77 -4.68
CA GLY A 101 7.23 9.78 -5.65
C GLY A 101 7.33 8.36 -5.11
N ASN A 102 6.80 8.08 -3.94
CA ASN A 102 6.82 6.77 -3.28
C ASN A 102 5.55 5.96 -3.49
N CYS A 103 5.46 4.77 -2.88
CA CYS A 103 4.34 3.86 -3.02
C CYS A 103 3.55 3.73 -1.71
N TYR A 104 2.24 3.53 -1.85
CA TYR A 104 1.32 3.21 -0.75
C TYR A 104 0.57 1.93 -1.07
N ASN A 105 0.78 0.88 -0.29
CA ASN A 105 0.20 -0.44 -0.46
C ASN A 105 -0.96 -0.66 0.51
N PHE A 106 -2.02 -1.33 0.06
CA PHE A 106 -3.14 -1.71 0.90
C PHE A 106 -3.75 -3.04 0.48
N HIS A 107 -4.31 -3.77 1.45
CA HIS A 107 -5.14 -4.93 1.21
C HIS A 107 -6.50 -4.50 0.66
N PRO A 108 -6.99 -5.04 -0.47
CA PRO A 108 -8.30 -4.72 -1.01
C PRO A 108 -9.47 -4.93 -0.02
N GLY A 109 -9.26 -5.80 0.97
CA GLY A 109 -10.22 -6.05 2.03
C GLY A 109 -11.11 -7.27 1.79
N SER A 110 -12.23 -7.29 2.47
CA SER A 110 -13.14 -8.45 2.49
C SER A 110 -14.58 -7.99 2.27
N HIS A 111 -15.25 -8.56 1.27
CA HIS A 111 -16.62 -8.19 0.89
C HIS A 111 -17.71 -8.62 1.89
N THR A 112 -17.34 -9.33 2.94
CA THR A 112 -18.19 -9.70 4.09
C THR A 112 -19.58 -10.25 3.71
N GLY A 113 -19.62 -11.11 2.67
CA GLY A 113 -20.82 -11.80 2.21
C GLY A 113 -21.63 -11.09 1.12
N GLN A 114 -21.20 -9.91 0.63
CA GLN A 114 -21.89 -9.18 -0.46
C GLN A 114 -21.56 -9.71 -1.87
N GLY A 115 -20.50 -10.52 -1.97
CA GLY A 115 -19.96 -11.01 -3.24
C GLY A 115 -18.76 -10.19 -3.73
N ALA A 116 -17.86 -10.83 -4.47
CA ALA A 116 -16.64 -10.22 -4.96
C ALA A 116 -16.90 -9.02 -5.88
N GLU A 117 -17.90 -9.11 -6.75
CA GLU A 117 -18.29 -8.02 -7.66
C GLU A 117 -18.68 -6.73 -6.93
N GLU A 118 -19.45 -6.85 -5.84
CA GLU A 118 -19.78 -5.70 -5.00
C GLU A 118 -18.55 -5.17 -4.26
N GLY A 119 -17.67 -6.06 -3.81
CA GLY A 119 -16.40 -5.67 -3.21
C GLY A 119 -15.52 -4.88 -4.18
N ILE A 120 -15.37 -5.36 -5.42
CA ILE A 120 -14.63 -4.69 -6.49
C ILE A 120 -15.21 -3.30 -6.76
N ARG A 121 -16.55 -3.19 -6.87
CA ARG A 121 -17.24 -1.92 -7.08
C ARG A 121 -16.93 -0.90 -5.98
N LEU A 122 -17.05 -1.30 -4.71
CA LEU A 122 -16.82 -0.43 -3.56
C LEU A 122 -15.36 0.03 -3.47
N ILE A 123 -14.39 -0.86 -3.75
CA ILE A 123 -12.97 -0.51 -3.75
C ILE A 123 -12.68 0.51 -4.86
N SER A 124 -13.21 0.29 -6.05
CA SER A 124 -12.99 1.19 -7.19
C SER A 124 -13.62 2.57 -6.96
N GLU A 125 -14.82 2.62 -6.38
CA GLU A 125 -15.47 3.89 -6.00
C GLU A 125 -14.65 4.66 -4.97
N MET A 126 -14.16 3.97 -3.92
CA MET A 126 -13.27 4.59 -2.96
C MET A 126 -12.03 5.17 -3.63
N LEU A 127 -11.36 4.41 -4.49
CA LEU A 127 -10.16 4.86 -5.17
C LEU A 127 -10.44 6.10 -6.05
N ASN A 128 -11.55 6.11 -6.78
CA ASN A 128 -11.96 7.26 -7.60
C ASN A 128 -12.28 8.51 -6.76
N GLU A 129 -12.69 8.34 -5.51
CA GLU A 129 -12.95 9.46 -4.61
C GLU A 129 -11.66 10.02 -3.97
N ILE A 130 -10.75 9.13 -3.52
CA ILE A 130 -9.58 9.53 -2.74
C ILE A 130 -8.35 9.87 -3.57
N LEU A 131 -8.17 9.30 -4.77
CA LEU A 131 -7.07 9.63 -5.67
C LEU A 131 -7.17 11.06 -6.17
N LYS A 132 -6.02 11.71 -6.36
CA LYS A 132 -5.94 13.08 -6.84
C LYS A 132 -4.98 13.16 -8.03
N PRO A 133 -5.31 13.93 -9.09
CA PRO A 133 -4.46 14.05 -10.27
C PRO A 133 -3.05 14.59 -9.97
N GLU A 134 -2.95 15.43 -8.94
CA GLU A 134 -1.69 16.08 -8.52
C GLU A 134 -0.83 15.25 -7.58
N GLN A 135 -1.33 14.11 -7.08
CA GLN A 135 -0.54 13.26 -6.19
C GLN A 135 0.66 12.65 -6.89
N THR A 136 1.74 12.46 -6.14
CA THR A 136 2.96 11.79 -6.63
C THR A 136 3.05 10.33 -6.19
N THR A 137 2.23 9.95 -5.22
CA THR A 137 2.18 8.62 -4.63
C THR A 137 1.49 7.64 -5.57
N THR A 138 2.15 6.51 -5.86
CA THR A 138 1.52 5.38 -6.55
C THR A 138 0.84 4.47 -5.52
N VAL A 139 -0.46 4.21 -5.71
CA VAL A 139 -1.24 3.33 -4.84
C VAL A 139 -1.21 1.90 -5.38
N LEU A 140 -0.86 0.95 -4.53
CA LEU A 140 -0.70 -0.45 -4.90
C LEU A 140 -1.81 -1.31 -4.29
N LEU A 141 -2.48 -2.09 -5.15
CA LEU A 141 -3.36 -3.18 -4.74
C LEU A 141 -2.50 -4.40 -4.40
N GLU A 142 -2.59 -4.91 -3.20
CA GLU A 142 -1.90 -6.14 -2.83
C GLU A 142 -2.66 -7.37 -3.31
N THR A 143 -1.92 -8.37 -3.81
CA THR A 143 -2.48 -9.70 -4.08
C THR A 143 -2.87 -10.38 -2.77
N MET A 144 -4.05 -11.03 -2.72
CA MET A 144 -4.60 -11.65 -1.52
C MET A 144 -4.66 -13.17 -1.63
N ALA A 145 -4.63 -13.83 -0.47
CA ALA A 145 -4.70 -15.30 -0.39
C ALA A 145 -6.11 -15.87 -0.69
N GLY A 146 -7.15 -15.05 -0.67
CA GLY A 146 -8.52 -15.47 -0.90
C GLY A 146 -9.17 -16.15 0.30
N LYS A 147 -8.66 -15.87 1.52
CA LYS A 147 -9.23 -16.45 2.75
C LYS A 147 -10.60 -15.83 3.05
N GLY A 148 -11.58 -16.66 3.31
CA GLY A 148 -12.93 -16.22 3.62
C GLY A 148 -13.59 -15.46 2.45
N THR A 149 -13.73 -14.15 2.59
CA THR A 149 -14.38 -13.26 1.61
C THR A 149 -13.43 -12.14 1.15
N GLU A 150 -12.12 -12.39 1.15
CA GLU A 150 -11.12 -11.45 0.63
C GLU A 150 -11.31 -11.20 -0.87
N VAL A 151 -11.09 -9.95 -1.28
CA VAL A 151 -11.07 -9.49 -2.67
C VAL A 151 -9.61 -9.31 -3.10
N GLY A 152 -9.31 -9.56 -4.37
CA GLY A 152 -7.94 -9.49 -4.90
C GLY A 152 -7.19 -10.81 -4.83
N ARG A 153 -7.90 -11.92 -4.67
CA ARG A 153 -7.35 -13.28 -4.66
C ARG A 153 -6.90 -13.79 -6.03
N SER A 154 -7.39 -13.18 -7.08
CA SER A 154 -6.99 -13.50 -8.46
C SER A 154 -6.56 -12.26 -9.21
N PHE A 155 -5.75 -12.45 -10.24
CA PHE A 155 -5.31 -11.35 -11.09
C PHE A 155 -6.47 -10.69 -11.84
N GLU A 156 -7.54 -11.46 -12.15
CA GLU A 156 -8.76 -10.95 -12.77
C GLU A 156 -9.52 -10.00 -11.83
N GLU A 157 -9.60 -10.30 -10.52
CA GLU A 157 -10.21 -9.40 -9.55
C GLU A 157 -9.43 -8.09 -9.42
N LEU A 158 -8.09 -8.15 -9.39
CA LEU A 158 -7.24 -6.96 -9.37
C LEU A 158 -7.39 -6.15 -10.67
N ALA A 159 -7.39 -6.82 -11.83
CA ALA A 159 -7.60 -6.18 -13.12
C ALA A 159 -8.97 -5.49 -13.17
N ALA A 160 -10.04 -6.14 -12.67
CA ALA A 160 -11.38 -5.57 -12.64
C ALA A 160 -11.49 -4.32 -11.77
N ILE A 161 -10.71 -4.24 -10.66
CA ILE A 161 -10.60 -3.01 -9.87
C ILE A 161 -9.89 -1.93 -10.67
N LEU A 162 -8.70 -2.23 -11.23
CA LEU A 162 -7.88 -1.27 -11.97
C LEU A 162 -8.59 -0.72 -13.21
N GLU A 163 -9.40 -1.54 -13.90
CA GLU A 163 -10.18 -1.10 -15.05
C GLU A 163 -11.23 -0.04 -14.71
N ARG A 164 -11.75 -0.05 -13.50
CA ARG A 164 -12.78 0.87 -13.00
C ARG A 164 -12.21 2.14 -12.36
N VAL A 165 -10.89 2.20 -12.12
CA VAL A 165 -10.24 3.38 -11.58
C VAL A 165 -9.97 4.39 -12.72
N GLU A 166 -10.35 5.65 -12.51
CA GLU A 166 -10.19 6.72 -13.50
C GLU A 166 -8.71 7.15 -13.62
N LEU A 167 -8.03 7.34 -12.49
CA LEU A 167 -6.64 7.77 -12.41
C LEU A 167 -5.68 6.57 -12.41
N LYS A 168 -5.69 5.78 -13.49
CA LYS A 168 -4.93 4.52 -13.61
C LYS A 168 -3.42 4.71 -13.49
N ASP A 169 -2.89 5.85 -13.92
CA ASP A 169 -1.46 6.14 -13.87
C ASP A 169 -0.92 6.29 -12.43
N HIS A 170 -1.82 6.47 -11.46
CA HIS A 170 -1.50 6.46 -10.03
C HIS A 170 -1.66 5.09 -9.37
N MET A 171 -1.97 4.05 -10.14
CA MET A 171 -2.22 2.71 -9.62
C MET A 171 -1.14 1.72 -10.02
N GLY A 172 -0.98 0.69 -9.21
CA GLY A 172 -0.14 -0.48 -9.47
C GLY A 172 -0.56 -1.68 -8.65
N VAL A 173 0.23 -2.72 -8.68
CA VAL A 173 0.02 -3.97 -7.93
C VAL A 173 1.24 -4.28 -7.07
N CYS A 174 1.00 -4.68 -5.83
CA CYS A 174 1.99 -5.28 -4.94
C CYS A 174 1.79 -6.79 -4.95
N LEU A 175 2.78 -7.53 -5.47
CA LEU A 175 2.74 -8.98 -5.49
C LEU A 175 3.31 -9.51 -4.16
N ASP A 176 2.46 -10.03 -3.29
CA ASP A 176 2.87 -10.81 -2.12
C ASP A 176 2.97 -12.30 -2.51
N THR A 177 4.17 -12.84 -2.50
CA THR A 177 4.42 -14.24 -2.94
C THR A 177 3.79 -15.26 -2.02
N CYS A 178 3.63 -14.96 -0.73
CA CYS A 178 2.94 -15.82 0.22
C CYS A 178 1.44 -15.89 -0.10
N HIS A 179 0.82 -14.72 -0.34
CA HIS A 179 -0.60 -14.65 -0.69
C HIS A 179 -0.89 -15.33 -2.03
N VAL A 180 -0.06 -15.10 -3.05
CA VAL A 180 -0.22 -15.71 -4.37
C VAL A 180 -0.07 -17.23 -4.29
N TYR A 181 0.90 -17.74 -3.51
CA TYR A 181 1.06 -19.17 -3.26
C TYR A 181 -0.16 -19.76 -2.55
N ASP A 182 -0.66 -19.12 -1.49
CA ASP A 182 -1.85 -19.56 -0.72
C ASP A 182 -3.13 -19.49 -1.59
N ALA A 183 -3.18 -18.59 -2.56
CA ALA A 183 -4.27 -18.52 -3.56
C ALA A 183 -4.21 -19.63 -4.62
N GLY A 184 -3.16 -20.44 -4.61
CA GLY A 184 -3.00 -21.63 -5.50
C GLY A 184 -2.21 -21.38 -6.79
N TYR A 185 -1.56 -20.23 -6.93
CA TYR A 185 -0.69 -19.95 -8.09
C TYR A 185 0.69 -20.58 -7.92
N ASP A 186 1.28 -21.01 -9.02
CA ASP A 186 2.69 -21.45 -9.06
C ASP A 186 3.61 -20.24 -9.18
N ILE A 187 4.21 -19.84 -8.04
CA ILE A 187 5.11 -18.69 -7.98
C ILE A 187 6.41 -18.88 -8.78
N VAL A 188 6.81 -20.12 -9.03
CA VAL A 188 8.00 -20.44 -9.85
C VAL A 188 7.72 -20.17 -11.33
N GLU A 189 6.53 -20.54 -11.82
CA GLU A 189 6.10 -20.25 -13.17
C GLU A 189 5.88 -18.75 -13.40
N ILE A 190 5.26 -18.04 -12.46
CA ILE A 190 5.12 -16.57 -12.51
C ILE A 190 6.50 -15.91 -12.65
N GLY A 191 7.49 -16.35 -11.87
CA GLY A 191 8.86 -15.82 -11.92
C GLY A 191 9.61 -16.11 -13.23
N ARG A 192 9.17 -17.09 -14.01
CA ARG A 192 9.75 -17.43 -15.33
C ARG A 192 9.14 -16.65 -16.49
N ALA A 193 7.98 -16.04 -16.29
CA ALA A 193 7.25 -15.30 -17.32
C ALA A 193 7.79 -13.88 -17.56
N GLN A 194 8.90 -13.49 -16.94
CA GLN A 194 9.57 -12.19 -17.07
C GLN A 194 10.66 -12.21 -18.16
#